data_10c80c1fbe66f49308a7d9f07ae8efcb
#
_entry.id   10c80c1fbe66f49308a7d9f07ae8efcb
#
_cell.length_a   1.000
_cell.length_b   1.000
_cell.length_c   1.000
_cell.angle_alpha   90.00
_cell.angle_beta   90.00
_cell.angle_gamma   90.00
#
_symmetry.space_group_name_H-M   'P 1'
#
loop_
_entity.id
_entity.type
_entity.pdbx_description
1 polymer ?
#
loop_
_entity_poly.entity_id
_entity_poly.type
_entity_poly.pdbx_seq_one_letter_code
_entity_poly.pdbx_strand_id
1 'polypeptide(L)'
;MKKLLVLCLLLLQSIAADAAPPPPAQSHAQIARLVAAFVQQQTATLSGRVEFRIEELDSRIVLAPCAKLETFLPGGSQLIGKTSIGVRCAEKNGWQIFVPVQIKVALDLLVSARQLPAGHTLQEQDIARQTMEISRTEGYTDTGQVIGKVLRYSITAGQVLRDDMLRAPYSVTQGQVVQVTTRGNGFTIRGEGVAMNNAIDGQTVQVRVSSGRMISGTARNGAVEITP
;
A
#
# COMPACT_ATOMS: atom_id res chain seq x y z
N MET A 1 28.45 -21.11 85.54
CA MET A 1 27.88 -21.67 84.39
C MET A 1 26.72 -20.84 83.76
N LYS A 2 26.16 -19.83 84.49
CA LYS A 2 25.08 -18.96 83.96
C LYS A 2 25.53 -17.74 83.15
N LYS A 3 26.81 -17.34 83.20
CA LYS A 3 27.35 -16.17 82.48
C LYS A 3 27.87 -16.49 81.07
N LEU A 4 28.04 -17.76 80.72
CA LEU A 4 28.51 -18.16 79.39
C LEU A 4 27.39 -18.34 78.39
N LEU A 5 26.10 -18.49 78.82
CA LEU A 5 24.94 -18.71 77.96
C LEU A 5 24.37 -17.40 77.42
N VAL A 6 24.64 -16.25 77.99
CA VAL A 6 24.17 -14.93 77.54
C VAL A 6 25.03 -14.34 76.42
N LEU A 7 26.29 -14.76 76.28
CA LEU A 7 27.18 -14.25 75.23
C LEU A 7 26.94 -14.88 73.84
N CYS A 8 26.29 -16.06 73.76
CA CYS A 8 25.95 -16.72 72.47
C CYS A 8 24.67 -16.22 71.86
N LEU A 9 23.82 -15.49 72.59
CA LEU A 9 22.49 -15.05 72.07
C LEU A 9 22.55 -13.70 71.34
N LEU A 10 23.68 -13.02 71.32
CA LEU A 10 23.86 -11.67 70.74
C LEU A 10 24.49 -11.68 69.35
N LEU A 11 24.79 -12.85 68.76
CA LEU A 11 25.48 -12.96 67.45
C LEU A 11 24.62 -13.39 66.28
N LEU A 12 23.27 -13.50 66.44
CA LEU A 12 22.34 -13.70 65.32
C LEU A 12 21.59 -12.41 64.97
N GLN A 13 22.32 -11.33 64.73
CA GLN A 13 21.77 -10.23 63.97
C GLN A 13 21.85 -10.65 62.51
N SER A 14 20.74 -11.16 61.98
CA SER A 14 20.50 -11.39 60.57
C SER A 14 20.77 -10.08 59.81
N ILE A 15 21.86 -10.01 59.07
CA ILE A 15 22.05 -8.96 58.06
C ILE A 15 20.97 -9.19 57.00
N ALA A 16 19.82 -8.54 57.16
CA ALA A 16 18.87 -8.37 56.07
C ALA A 16 19.62 -7.54 55.02
N ALA A 17 20.15 -8.20 54.01
CA ALA A 17 20.67 -7.52 52.84
C ALA A 17 19.47 -6.78 52.19
N ASP A 18 19.38 -5.48 52.45
CA ASP A 18 18.43 -4.60 51.79
C ASP A 18 18.80 -4.62 50.29
N ALA A 19 18.09 -5.42 49.51
CA ALA A 19 18.28 -5.47 48.08
C ALA A 19 17.90 -4.09 47.51
N ALA A 20 18.89 -3.36 47.02
CA ALA A 20 18.66 -2.07 46.39
C ALA A 20 17.55 -2.21 45.33
N PRO A 21 16.61 -1.27 45.27
CA PRO A 21 15.54 -1.34 44.28
C PRO A 21 16.18 -1.41 42.89
N PRO A 22 15.62 -2.22 41.97
CA PRO A 22 16.15 -2.33 40.61
C PRO A 22 16.20 -0.94 39.97
N PRO A 23 17.23 -0.64 39.17
CA PRO A 23 17.36 0.66 38.53
C PRO A 23 16.10 0.94 37.71
N PRO A 24 15.65 2.20 37.66
CA PRO A 24 14.49 2.57 36.87
C PRO A 24 14.70 2.11 35.44
N ALA A 25 13.71 1.42 34.86
CA ALA A 25 13.74 0.91 33.49
C ALA A 25 12.59 1.51 32.69
N GLN A 26 12.81 1.66 31.38
CA GLN A 26 11.76 2.10 30.45
C GLN A 26 10.63 1.07 30.42
N SER A 27 9.40 1.53 30.57
CA SER A 27 8.23 0.66 30.56
C SER A 27 7.96 0.09 29.15
N HIS A 28 7.99 -1.24 29.00
CA HIS A 28 7.60 -1.93 27.75
C HIS A 28 6.14 -1.63 27.38
N ALA A 29 5.25 -1.48 28.36
CA ALA A 29 3.85 -1.11 28.14
C ALA A 29 3.71 0.31 27.54
N GLN A 30 4.61 1.24 27.92
CA GLN A 30 4.65 2.58 27.33
C GLN A 30 5.11 2.51 25.86
N ILE A 31 6.14 1.72 25.57
CA ILE A 31 6.63 1.48 24.21
C ILE A 31 5.50 0.88 23.35
N ALA A 32 4.82 -0.17 23.83
CA ALA A 32 3.73 -0.81 23.11
C ALA A 32 2.59 0.18 22.82
N ARG A 33 2.23 1.05 23.75
CA ARG A 33 1.21 2.11 23.52
C ARG A 33 1.63 3.10 22.45
N LEU A 34 2.88 3.52 22.41
CA LEU A 34 3.42 4.42 21.39
C LEU A 34 3.41 3.77 20.01
N VAL A 35 3.81 2.49 19.93
CA VAL A 35 3.74 1.71 18.69
C VAL A 35 2.30 1.57 18.23
N ALA A 36 1.36 1.29 19.13
CA ALA A 36 -0.07 1.20 18.79
C ALA A 36 -0.60 2.51 18.20
N ALA A 37 -0.30 3.64 18.86
CA ALA A 37 -0.72 4.96 18.37
C ALA A 37 -0.11 5.27 17.00
N PHE A 38 1.17 4.94 16.80
CA PHE A 38 1.84 5.12 15.51
C PHE A 38 1.17 4.28 14.40
N VAL A 39 0.92 2.99 14.66
CA VAL A 39 0.24 2.11 13.70
C VAL A 39 -1.16 2.64 13.37
N GLN A 40 -1.95 3.03 14.35
CA GLN A 40 -3.27 3.62 14.14
C GLN A 40 -3.20 4.88 13.28
N GLN A 41 -2.25 5.76 13.54
CA GLN A 41 -2.05 6.99 12.74
C GLN A 41 -1.66 6.66 11.30
N GLN A 42 -0.71 5.76 11.10
CA GLN A 42 -0.24 5.38 9.76
C GLN A 42 -1.28 4.63 8.93
N THR A 43 -2.19 3.92 9.59
CA THR A 43 -3.25 3.15 8.93
C THR A 43 -4.58 3.91 8.80
N ALA A 44 -4.70 5.10 9.40
CA ALA A 44 -5.95 5.88 9.41
C ALA A 44 -6.47 6.26 8.02
N THR A 45 -5.59 6.36 7.02
CA THR A 45 -5.95 6.67 5.62
C THR A 45 -6.26 5.44 4.78
N LEU A 46 -6.03 4.23 5.31
CA LEU A 46 -6.32 3.00 4.58
C LEU A 46 -7.83 2.75 4.56
N SER A 47 -8.35 2.51 3.38
CA SER A 47 -9.72 2.03 3.24
C SER A 47 -9.79 0.59 3.76
N GLY A 48 -10.78 0.28 4.63
CA GLY A 48 -11.00 -1.06 5.13
C GLY A 48 -10.84 -1.21 6.64
N ARG A 49 -10.97 -2.45 7.12
CA ARG A 49 -10.81 -2.79 8.53
C ARG A 49 -9.35 -3.14 8.81
N VAL A 50 -8.73 -2.39 9.70
CA VAL A 50 -7.34 -2.63 10.13
C VAL A 50 -7.36 -3.34 11.48
N GLU A 51 -6.67 -4.47 11.56
CA GLU A 51 -6.38 -5.19 12.79
C GLU A 51 -4.87 -5.30 12.92
N PHE A 52 -4.33 -5.06 14.11
CA PHE A 52 -2.90 -5.24 14.35
C PHE A 52 -2.63 -5.89 15.68
N ARG A 53 -1.52 -6.63 15.73
CA ARG A 53 -0.99 -7.26 16.93
C ARG A 53 0.47 -6.84 17.10
N ILE A 54 0.78 -6.32 18.27
CA ILE A 54 2.14 -5.98 18.68
C ILE A 54 2.68 -7.19 19.46
N GLU A 55 3.86 -7.68 19.07
CA GLU A 55 4.51 -8.74 19.83
C GLU A 55 5.13 -8.17 21.11
N GLU A 56 5.06 -8.95 22.17
CA GLU A 56 5.63 -8.55 23.45
C GLU A 56 7.16 -8.48 23.34
N LEU A 57 7.73 -7.44 23.93
CA LEU A 57 9.18 -7.33 24.05
C LEU A 57 9.68 -8.35 25.08
N ASP A 58 10.83 -8.97 24.80
CA ASP A 58 11.48 -9.88 25.73
C ASP A 58 11.73 -9.16 27.07
N SER A 59 11.25 -9.72 28.17
CA SER A 59 11.37 -9.16 29.50
C SER A 59 12.84 -8.95 29.96
N ARG A 60 13.78 -9.63 29.30
CA ARG A 60 15.22 -9.46 29.54
C ARG A 60 15.79 -8.18 28.95
N ILE A 61 15.05 -7.52 28.06
CA ILE A 61 15.46 -6.23 27.50
C ILE A 61 15.24 -5.14 28.54
N VAL A 62 16.30 -4.66 29.13
CA VAL A 62 16.28 -3.54 30.07
C VAL A 62 16.78 -2.30 29.36
N LEU A 63 15.91 -1.30 29.23
CA LEU A 63 16.22 -0.03 28.57
C LEU A 63 16.28 1.10 29.59
N ALA A 64 17.21 2.03 29.41
CA ALA A 64 17.27 3.21 30.23
C ALA A 64 15.96 4.06 30.06
N PRO A 65 15.51 4.73 31.14
CA PRO A 65 14.39 5.65 31.04
C PRO A 65 14.65 6.73 29.98
N CYS A 66 13.60 7.11 29.24
CA CYS A 66 13.68 8.10 28.19
C CYS A 66 12.48 9.04 28.24
N ALA A 67 12.73 10.34 28.33
CA ALA A 67 11.68 11.36 28.35
C ALA A 67 11.13 11.63 26.94
N LYS A 68 11.93 11.42 25.87
CA LYS A 68 11.55 11.71 24.50
C LYS A 68 11.65 10.47 23.61
N LEU A 69 10.58 9.69 23.58
CA LEU A 69 10.45 8.52 22.70
C LEU A 69 9.89 8.94 21.32
N GLU A 70 10.50 8.45 20.27
CA GLU A 70 10.06 8.65 18.88
C GLU A 70 9.85 7.31 18.20
N THR A 71 8.76 7.18 17.44
CA THR A 71 8.45 6.01 16.61
C THR A 71 8.70 6.31 15.15
N PHE A 72 9.17 5.33 14.39
CA PHE A 72 9.40 5.47 12.95
C PHE A 72 9.22 4.13 12.24
N LEU A 73 8.91 4.20 10.95
CA LEU A 73 8.91 3.03 10.07
C LEU A 73 10.32 2.92 9.45
N PRO A 74 11.02 1.79 9.61
CA PRO A 74 12.32 1.60 8.98
C PRO A 74 12.25 1.70 7.45
N GLY A 75 13.27 2.27 6.84
CA GLY A 75 13.33 2.41 5.39
C GLY A 75 13.19 1.07 4.67
N GLY A 76 12.34 1.02 3.63
CA GLY A 76 12.05 -0.21 2.89
C GLY A 76 11.03 -1.15 3.55
N SER A 77 10.56 -0.86 4.76
CA SER A 77 9.50 -1.66 5.40
C SER A 77 8.13 -1.36 4.81
N GLN A 78 7.33 -2.41 4.63
CA GLN A 78 5.92 -2.28 4.28
C GLN A 78 5.09 -2.21 5.55
N LEU A 79 4.07 -1.35 5.57
CA LEU A 79 3.23 -1.19 6.75
C LEU A 79 2.28 -2.38 6.95
N ILE A 80 1.82 -3.02 5.86
CA ILE A 80 0.88 -4.14 5.89
C ILE A 80 1.65 -5.47 5.95
N GLY A 81 1.15 -6.42 6.74
CA GLY A 81 1.75 -7.73 6.96
C GLY A 81 2.62 -7.77 8.21
N LYS A 82 3.66 -8.60 8.21
CA LYS A 82 4.66 -8.66 9.29
C LYS A 82 5.69 -7.55 9.06
N THR A 83 5.80 -6.67 10.03
CA THR A 83 6.73 -5.53 10.00
C THR A 83 7.32 -5.28 11.37
N SER A 84 8.28 -4.35 11.46
CA SER A 84 8.82 -3.89 12.73
C SER A 84 8.75 -2.37 12.78
N ILE A 85 8.28 -1.84 13.89
CA ILE A 85 8.28 -0.40 14.14
C ILE A 85 9.49 -0.06 14.97
N GLY A 86 10.30 0.89 14.50
CA GLY A 86 11.42 1.41 15.25
C GLY A 86 10.94 2.34 16.37
N VAL A 87 11.52 2.18 17.55
CA VAL A 87 11.35 3.09 18.69
C VAL A 87 12.72 3.53 19.11
N ARG A 88 12.95 4.83 19.19
CA ARG A 88 14.23 5.40 19.63
C ARG A 88 14.03 6.44 20.72
N CYS A 89 15.02 6.52 21.59
CA CYS A 89 15.17 7.61 22.52
C CYS A 89 15.92 8.75 21.84
N ALA A 90 15.30 9.92 21.71
CA ALA A 90 15.88 11.08 21.05
C ALA A 90 16.82 11.91 21.95
N GLU A 91 17.25 11.34 23.08
CA GLU A 91 18.20 11.96 23.99
C GLU A 91 19.65 11.63 23.60
N LYS A 92 20.60 12.40 24.14
CA LYS A 92 22.03 12.13 23.96
C LYS A 92 22.38 10.75 24.55
N ASN A 93 23.00 9.89 23.78
CA ASN A 93 23.26 8.47 24.08
C ASN A 93 21.96 7.63 24.22
N GLY A 94 20.89 8.00 23.50
CA GLY A 94 19.65 7.25 23.46
C GLY A 94 19.82 5.85 22.84
N TRP A 95 18.87 4.99 23.12
CA TRP A 95 18.79 3.64 22.60
C TRP A 95 17.79 3.57 21.44
N GLN A 96 17.86 2.48 20.66
CA GLN A 96 16.92 2.16 19.60
C GLN A 96 16.57 0.68 19.63
N ILE A 97 15.30 0.36 19.47
CA ILE A 97 14.81 -1.01 19.35
C ILE A 97 13.82 -1.11 18.20
N PHE A 98 13.56 -2.34 17.78
CA PHE A 98 12.54 -2.66 16.80
C PHE A 98 11.49 -3.57 17.44
N VAL A 99 10.24 -3.14 17.37
CA VAL A 99 9.10 -3.86 17.93
C VAL A 99 8.38 -4.56 16.79
N PRO A 100 8.32 -5.90 16.78
CA PRO A 100 7.60 -6.63 15.73
C PRO A 100 6.09 -6.37 15.84
N VAL A 101 5.47 -6.13 14.68
CA VAL A 101 4.03 -5.88 14.57
C VAL A 101 3.49 -6.66 13.39
N GLN A 102 2.36 -7.30 13.57
CA GLN A 102 1.58 -7.88 12.48
C GLN A 102 0.36 -7.01 12.22
N ILE A 103 0.25 -6.45 11.01
CA ILE A 103 -0.86 -5.60 10.59
C ILE A 103 -1.61 -6.30 9.47
N LYS A 104 -2.91 -6.51 9.68
CA LYS A 104 -3.85 -7.11 8.76
C LYS A 104 -4.84 -6.05 8.31
N VAL A 105 -5.10 -6.00 7.02
CA VAL A 105 -6.07 -5.08 6.45
C VAL A 105 -7.07 -5.90 5.65
N ALA A 106 -8.35 -5.83 6.02
CA ALA A 106 -9.44 -6.41 5.26
C ALA A 106 -10.05 -5.31 4.38
N LEU A 107 -9.99 -5.51 3.07
CA LEU A 107 -10.56 -4.60 2.07
C LEU A 107 -11.67 -5.27 1.27
N ASP A 108 -12.66 -4.48 0.87
CA ASP A 108 -13.64 -4.89 -0.12
C ASP A 108 -13.05 -4.69 -1.51
N LEU A 109 -12.40 -5.73 -2.03
CA LEU A 109 -11.78 -5.73 -3.35
C LEU A 109 -12.79 -6.06 -4.43
N LEU A 110 -12.58 -5.50 -5.61
CA LEU A 110 -13.33 -5.88 -6.80
C LEU A 110 -12.77 -7.18 -7.37
N VAL A 111 -13.68 -8.13 -7.56
CA VAL A 111 -13.37 -9.44 -8.16
C VAL A 111 -14.25 -9.66 -9.39
N SER A 112 -13.80 -10.51 -10.28
CA SER A 112 -14.63 -10.95 -11.40
C SER A 112 -15.80 -11.80 -10.90
N ALA A 113 -17.04 -11.44 -11.29
CA ALA A 113 -18.24 -12.20 -10.91
C ALA A 113 -18.34 -13.55 -11.67
N ARG A 114 -17.67 -13.67 -12.82
CA ARG A 114 -17.66 -14.85 -13.70
C ARG A 114 -16.37 -14.95 -14.48
N GLN A 115 -16.16 -16.04 -15.17
CA GLN A 115 -15.06 -16.15 -16.12
C GLN A 115 -15.23 -15.17 -17.29
N LEU A 116 -14.18 -14.43 -17.63
CA LEU A 116 -14.17 -13.43 -18.69
C LEU A 116 -12.99 -13.67 -19.65
N PRO A 117 -13.20 -13.56 -20.96
CA PRO A 117 -12.14 -13.75 -21.94
C PRO A 117 -11.26 -12.49 -22.07
N ALA A 118 -10.06 -12.66 -22.64
CA ALA A 118 -9.22 -11.55 -23.05
C ALA A 118 -9.97 -10.64 -24.05
N GLY A 119 -9.73 -9.33 -23.96
CA GLY A 119 -10.40 -8.34 -24.83
C GLY A 119 -11.81 -7.96 -24.40
N HIS A 120 -12.37 -8.61 -23.36
CA HIS A 120 -13.68 -8.24 -22.81
C HIS A 120 -13.62 -6.86 -22.15
N THR A 121 -14.62 -6.02 -22.47
CA THR A 121 -14.80 -4.71 -21.82
C THR A 121 -15.62 -4.90 -20.55
N LEU A 122 -15.06 -4.53 -19.41
CA LEU A 122 -15.71 -4.71 -18.10
C LEU A 122 -16.96 -3.84 -17.97
N GLN A 123 -18.04 -4.49 -17.56
CA GLN A 123 -19.33 -3.90 -17.23
C GLN A 123 -19.63 -4.12 -15.75
N GLU A 124 -20.60 -3.41 -15.21
CA GLU A 124 -20.97 -3.51 -13.80
C GLU A 124 -21.34 -4.95 -13.38
N GLN A 125 -22.08 -5.67 -14.22
CA GLN A 125 -22.48 -7.07 -14.02
C GLN A 125 -21.32 -8.08 -13.98
N ASP A 126 -20.14 -7.70 -14.47
CA ASP A 126 -18.93 -8.53 -14.48
C ASP A 126 -18.15 -8.44 -13.16
N ILE A 127 -18.56 -7.55 -12.27
CA ILE A 127 -17.83 -7.18 -11.08
C ILE A 127 -18.62 -7.55 -9.84
N ALA A 128 -17.97 -8.21 -8.90
CA ALA A 128 -18.47 -8.43 -7.53
C ALA A 128 -17.52 -7.80 -6.53
N ARG A 129 -18.00 -7.58 -5.30
CA ARG A 129 -17.18 -7.16 -4.16
C ARG A 129 -16.93 -8.34 -3.26
N GLN A 130 -15.70 -8.50 -2.81
CA GLN A 130 -15.34 -9.54 -1.86
C GLN A 130 -14.40 -8.96 -0.80
N THR A 131 -14.77 -9.11 0.47
CA THR A 131 -13.90 -8.74 1.58
C THR A 131 -12.75 -9.73 1.68
N MET A 132 -11.54 -9.27 1.55
CA MET A 132 -10.33 -10.10 1.60
C MET A 132 -9.28 -9.48 2.52
N GLU A 133 -8.59 -10.33 3.29
CA GLU A 133 -7.42 -9.93 4.03
C GLU A 133 -6.25 -9.76 3.04
N ILE A 134 -5.66 -8.57 3.03
CA ILE A 134 -4.53 -8.25 2.15
C ILE A 134 -3.23 -8.20 2.93
N SER A 135 -2.17 -8.74 2.34
CA SER A 135 -0.79 -8.59 2.81
C SER A 135 -0.02 -7.52 2.03
N ARG A 136 -0.60 -7.07 0.91
CA ARG A 136 -0.10 -5.99 0.04
C ARG A 136 -1.29 -5.23 -0.51
N THR A 137 -1.10 -3.94 -0.79
CA THR A 137 -2.15 -3.12 -1.41
C THR A 137 -2.19 -3.42 -2.91
N GLU A 138 -2.91 -4.47 -3.32
CA GLU A 138 -3.07 -4.84 -4.73
C GLU A 138 -4.55 -5.12 -5.02
N GLY A 139 -5.13 -4.37 -5.93
CA GLY A 139 -6.52 -4.52 -6.37
C GLY A 139 -7.34 -3.24 -6.33
N TYR A 140 -8.36 -3.21 -7.13
CA TYR A 140 -9.30 -2.10 -7.17
C TYR A 140 -10.37 -2.25 -6.09
N THR A 141 -10.79 -1.12 -5.53
CA THR A 141 -11.88 -1.01 -4.55
C THR A 141 -13.06 -0.18 -5.09
N ASP A 142 -12.82 0.60 -6.14
CA ASP A 142 -13.81 1.48 -6.77
C ASP A 142 -14.16 0.99 -8.18
N THR A 143 -15.44 0.71 -8.42
CA THR A 143 -15.97 0.23 -9.69
C THR A 143 -15.78 1.25 -10.81
N GLY A 144 -15.82 2.55 -10.51
CA GLY A 144 -15.60 3.61 -11.50
C GLY A 144 -14.22 3.56 -12.15
N GLN A 145 -13.24 2.98 -11.47
CA GLN A 145 -11.88 2.82 -12.00
C GLN A 145 -11.72 1.67 -12.97
N VAL A 146 -12.64 0.71 -13.01
CA VAL A 146 -12.52 -0.53 -13.81
C VAL A 146 -13.57 -0.66 -14.89
N ILE A 147 -14.77 -0.10 -14.72
CA ILE A 147 -15.82 -0.11 -15.73
C ILE A 147 -15.32 0.57 -17.02
N GLY A 148 -15.57 -0.08 -18.16
CA GLY A 148 -15.12 0.40 -19.47
C GLY A 148 -13.67 0.05 -19.81
N LYS A 149 -12.85 -0.40 -18.86
CA LYS A 149 -11.53 -0.96 -19.16
C LYS A 149 -11.63 -2.33 -19.81
N VAL A 150 -10.59 -2.71 -20.54
CA VAL A 150 -10.53 -3.95 -21.32
C VAL A 150 -9.53 -4.91 -20.72
N LEU A 151 -9.90 -6.17 -20.58
CA LEU A 151 -9.03 -7.23 -20.09
C LEU A 151 -7.87 -7.50 -21.07
N ARG A 152 -6.65 -7.55 -20.57
CA ARG A 152 -5.45 -7.93 -21.35
C ARG A 152 -5.39 -9.43 -21.61
N TYR A 153 -5.89 -10.23 -20.68
CA TYR A 153 -5.94 -11.70 -20.72
C TYR A 153 -7.20 -12.22 -20.03
N SER A 154 -7.50 -13.50 -20.24
CA SER A 154 -8.67 -14.15 -19.63
C SER A 154 -8.49 -14.29 -18.13
N ILE A 155 -9.55 -14.07 -17.37
CA ILE A 155 -9.61 -14.21 -15.91
C ILE A 155 -10.72 -15.16 -15.50
N THR A 156 -10.56 -15.77 -14.32
CA THR A 156 -11.53 -16.69 -13.73
C THR A 156 -12.48 -15.97 -12.77
N ALA A 157 -13.64 -16.57 -12.47
CA ALA A 157 -14.53 -16.05 -11.43
C ALA A 157 -13.82 -15.95 -10.07
N GLY A 158 -14.12 -14.90 -9.31
CA GLY A 158 -13.50 -14.62 -8.00
C GLY A 158 -12.09 -14.04 -8.06
N GLN A 159 -11.51 -13.84 -9.23
CA GLN A 159 -10.18 -13.27 -9.36
C GLN A 159 -10.20 -11.77 -9.09
N VAL A 160 -9.30 -11.29 -8.20
CA VAL A 160 -9.16 -9.87 -7.88
C VAL A 160 -8.72 -9.08 -9.11
N LEU A 161 -9.43 -7.99 -9.39
CA LEU A 161 -9.11 -7.08 -10.49
C LEU A 161 -7.91 -6.19 -10.09
N ARG A 162 -6.83 -6.24 -10.90
CA ARG A 162 -5.61 -5.47 -10.71
C ARG A 162 -5.26 -4.67 -11.95
N ASP A 163 -4.40 -3.67 -11.78
CA ASP A 163 -4.04 -2.76 -12.88
C ASP A 163 -3.31 -3.46 -14.02
N ASP A 164 -2.46 -4.44 -13.72
CA ASP A 164 -1.74 -5.24 -14.73
C ASP A 164 -2.67 -6.04 -15.66
N MET A 165 -3.89 -6.35 -15.21
CA MET A 165 -4.91 -7.09 -15.98
C MET A 165 -5.69 -6.21 -16.95
N LEU A 166 -5.67 -4.90 -16.76
CA LEU A 166 -6.56 -3.97 -17.43
C LEU A 166 -5.80 -3.00 -18.34
N ARG A 167 -6.46 -2.54 -19.35
CA ARG A 167 -6.03 -1.44 -20.21
C ARG A 167 -7.20 -0.53 -20.56
N ALA A 168 -6.92 0.69 -20.92
CA ALA A 168 -7.94 1.55 -21.51
C ALA A 168 -8.44 0.96 -22.84
N PRO A 169 -9.72 1.18 -23.20
CA PRO A 169 -10.22 0.82 -24.52
C PRO A 169 -9.48 1.60 -25.61
N TYR A 170 -9.37 1.02 -26.79
CA TYR A 170 -8.85 1.78 -27.92
C TYR A 170 -9.88 2.84 -28.33
N SER A 171 -9.39 4.06 -28.47
CA SER A 171 -10.14 5.19 -29.05
C SER A 171 -10.19 5.08 -30.58
N VAL A 172 -9.08 4.58 -31.15
CA VAL A 172 -8.94 4.34 -32.58
C VAL A 172 -8.42 2.93 -32.76
N THR A 173 -9.05 2.15 -33.67
CA THR A 173 -8.60 0.79 -34.00
C THR A 173 -7.94 0.74 -35.38
N GLN A 174 -6.98 -0.16 -35.56
CA GLN A 174 -6.36 -0.42 -36.86
C GLN A 174 -7.42 -0.78 -37.92
N GLY A 175 -7.31 -0.17 -39.08
CA GLY A 175 -8.27 -0.35 -40.18
C GLY A 175 -9.50 0.55 -40.11
N GLN A 176 -9.71 1.26 -38.98
CA GLN A 176 -10.84 2.18 -38.84
C GLN A 176 -10.64 3.42 -39.72
N VAL A 177 -11.71 3.85 -40.40
CA VAL A 177 -11.76 5.17 -41.04
C VAL A 177 -11.97 6.21 -39.93
N VAL A 178 -11.05 7.14 -39.81
CA VAL A 178 -11.03 8.17 -38.78
C VAL A 178 -11.05 9.56 -39.39
N GLN A 179 -11.71 10.47 -38.68
CA GLN A 179 -11.62 11.89 -39.01
C GLN A 179 -10.27 12.42 -38.52
N VAL A 180 -9.55 13.09 -39.42
CA VAL A 180 -8.27 13.75 -39.16
C VAL A 180 -8.50 15.25 -39.12
N THR A 181 -8.12 15.87 -38.02
CA THR A 181 -8.20 17.33 -37.84
C THR A 181 -6.81 17.92 -37.60
N THR A 182 -6.40 18.83 -38.45
CA THR A 182 -5.17 19.62 -38.27
C THR A 182 -5.55 21.02 -37.86
N ARG A 183 -5.06 21.47 -36.71
CA ARG A 183 -5.26 22.84 -36.20
C ARG A 183 -3.96 23.61 -36.27
N GLY A 184 -3.96 24.72 -37.05
CA GLY A 184 -2.89 25.70 -37.10
C GLY A 184 -3.33 27.06 -36.59
N ASN A 185 -2.43 28.05 -36.64
CA ASN A 185 -2.75 29.44 -36.27
C ASN A 185 -3.80 30.02 -37.22
N GLY A 186 -5.06 30.08 -36.77
CA GLY A 186 -6.15 30.70 -37.53
C GLY A 186 -6.85 29.80 -38.57
N PHE A 187 -6.49 28.50 -38.69
CA PHE A 187 -7.17 27.58 -39.60
C PHE A 187 -7.38 26.17 -38.97
N THR A 188 -8.37 25.49 -39.50
CA THR A 188 -8.63 24.09 -39.19
C THR A 188 -8.89 23.34 -40.49
N ILE A 189 -8.10 22.30 -40.77
CA ILE A 189 -8.29 21.40 -41.90
C ILE A 189 -8.88 20.10 -41.38
N ARG A 190 -9.92 19.60 -42.02
CA ARG A 190 -10.54 18.30 -41.74
C ARG A 190 -10.40 17.40 -42.97
N GLY A 191 -10.08 16.17 -42.70
CA GLY A 191 -9.98 15.11 -43.73
C GLY A 191 -10.28 13.75 -43.11
N GLU A 192 -10.20 12.72 -43.93
CA GLU A 192 -10.40 11.33 -43.50
C GLU A 192 -9.16 10.51 -43.86
N GLY A 193 -8.96 9.45 -43.09
CA GLY A 193 -7.90 8.49 -43.37
C GLY A 193 -8.14 7.17 -42.65
N VAL A 194 -7.35 6.17 -42.96
CA VAL A 194 -7.43 4.84 -42.36
C VAL A 194 -6.33 4.72 -41.31
N ALA A 195 -6.71 4.39 -40.06
CA ALA A 195 -5.77 4.15 -38.99
C ALA A 195 -4.96 2.88 -39.23
N MET A 196 -3.65 2.95 -39.05
CA MET A 196 -2.68 1.89 -39.32
C MET A 196 -2.27 1.12 -38.06
N ASN A 197 -2.61 1.62 -36.88
CA ASN A 197 -2.37 0.97 -35.59
C ASN A 197 -3.51 1.29 -34.61
N ASN A 198 -3.63 0.48 -33.56
CA ASN A 198 -4.49 0.77 -32.43
C ASN A 198 -3.89 1.89 -31.58
N ALA A 199 -4.75 2.76 -31.04
CA ALA A 199 -4.34 3.81 -30.10
C ALA A 199 -5.44 4.06 -29.05
N ILE A 200 -5.06 4.19 -27.82
CA ILE A 200 -5.92 4.73 -26.77
C ILE A 200 -5.92 6.25 -26.84
N ASP A 201 -6.86 6.89 -26.16
CA ASP A 201 -6.93 8.35 -26.12
C ASP A 201 -5.60 8.96 -25.65
N GLY A 202 -5.11 9.98 -26.37
CA GLY A 202 -3.82 10.61 -26.10
C GLY A 202 -2.61 9.91 -26.74
N GLN A 203 -2.74 8.71 -27.31
CA GLN A 203 -1.63 8.02 -27.98
C GLN A 203 -1.48 8.41 -29.45
N THR A 204 -0.24 8.25 -29.95
CA THR A 204 0.08 8.48 -31.36
C THR A 204 -0.53 7.38 -32.22
N VAL A 205 -1.20 7.77 -33.29
CA VAL A 205 -1.71 6.89 -34.32
C VAL A 205 -1.19 7.32 -35.69
N GLN A 206 -0.80 6.33 -36.51
CA GLN A 206 -0.45 6.55 -37.92
C GLN A 206 -1.71 6.41 -38.75
N VAL A 207 -1.94 7.36 -39.64
CA VAL A 207 -3.10 7.40 -40.51
C VAL A 207 -2.65 7.50 -41.95
N ARG A 208 -3.21 6.65 -42.81
CA ARG A 208 -3.03 6.75 -44.28
C ARG A 208 -4.17 7.55 -44.85
N VAL A 209 -3.89 8.73 -45.34
CA VAL A 209 -4.88 9.61 -46.01
C VAL A 209 -5.16 9.16 -47.44
N SER A 210 -6.20 9.71 -48.05
CA SER A 210 -6.68 9.36 -49.42
C SER A 210 -5.60 9.54 -50.51
N SER A 211 -4.62 10.46 -50.32
CA SER A 211 -3.49 10.62 -51.22
C SER A 211 -2.42 9.50 -51.12
N GLY A 212 -2.64 8.48 -50.23
CA GLY A 212 -1.69 7.41 -49.96
C GLY A 212 -0.56 7.77 -48.94
N ARG A 213 -0.46 9.01 -48.55
CA ARG A 213 0.57 9.46 -47.59
C ARG A 213 0.23 9.01 -46.17
N MET A 214 1.28 8.71 -45.42
CA MET A 214 1.22 8.44 -43.98
C MET A 214 1.41 9.71 -43.19
N ILE A 215 0.54 9.94 -42.24
CA ILE A 215 0.65 11.06 -41.29
C ILE A 215 0.52 10.52 -39.87
N SER A 216 1.12 11.17 -38.89
CA SER A 216 1.02 10.83 -37.49
C SER A 216 0.23 11.90 -36.75
N GLY A 217 -0.64 11.49 -35.85
CA GLY A 217 -1.42 12.38 -35.00
C GLY A 217 -1.73 11.73 -33.69
N THR A 218 -2.44 12.43 -32.84
CA THR A 218 -2.86 11.97 -31.52
C THR A 218 -4.34 11.52 -31.58
N ALA A 219 -4.62 10.32 -31.12
CA ALA A 219 -5.99 9.81 -30.98
C ALA A 219 -6.74 10.60 -29.91
N ARG A 220 -7.93 11.09 -30.26
CA ARG A 220 -8.83 11.78 -29.33
C ARG A 220 -10.29 11.48 -29.69
N ASN A 221 -11.01 10.87 -28.74
CA ASN A 221 -12.45 10.59 -28.88
C ASN A 221 -12.81 9.94 -30.22
N GLY A 222 -12.03 8.96 -30.67
CA GLY A 222 -12.29 8.24 -31.92
C GLY A 222 -11.84 8.97 -33.19
N ALA A 223 -11.26 10.17 -33.09
CA ALA A 223 -10.67 10.95 -34.18
C ALA A 223 -9.14 11.10 -34.00
N VAL A 224 -8.50 11.74 -34.97
CA VAL A 224 -7.05 11.99 -34.92
C VAL A 224 -6.78 13.48 -35.06
N GLU A 225 -6.08 14.03 -34.09
CA GLU A 225 -5.64 15.43 -34.11
C GLU A 225 -4.15 15.52 -34.47
N ILE A 226 -3.85 16.38 -35.42
CA ILE A 226 -2.48 16.72 -35.81
C ILE A 226 -2.19 18.15 -35.31
N THR A 227 -1.16 18.26 -34.50
CA THR A 227 -0.58 19.56 -34.14
C THR A 227 0.63 19.78 -35.05
N PRO A 228 0.64 20.86 -35.83
CA PRO A 228 1.75 21.20 -36.73
C PRO A 228 3.06 21.51 -36.00
#